data_318e44972c21a3242d9f0394f4c31aac
#
_entry.id   318e44972c21a3242d9f0394f4c31aac
#
_cell.length_a   1.000
_cell.length_b   1.000
_cell.length_c   1.000
_cell.angle_alpha   90.00
_cell.angle_beta   90.00
_cell.angle_gamma   90.00
#
_symmetry.space_group_name_H-M   'P 1'
#
loop_
_entity.id
_entity.type
_entity.pdbx_description
1 polymer ?
#
loop_
_entity_poly.entity_id
_entity_poly.type
_entity_poly.pdbx_seq_one_letter_code
_entity_poly.pdbx_strand_id
1 'polypeptide(L)'
;RKNRAVNIKCHSIENSLLEGVLSRGDRRTGRAIELAWQRGARMDGWHEMMDAERWWLALADCGIDTERQLHEPYQLMDKLPWDHINVKSGREYLQKEQERAVVQLEAMAKVE
;
A
#
# COMPACT_ATOMS: atom_id res chain seq x y z
N ARG A 1 41.72 -1.04 -5.31
CA ARG A 1 40.50 -0.26 -4.95
C ARG A 1 39.55 -1.20 -4.25
N LYS A 2 39.36 -1.08 -2.92
CA LYS A 2 38.33 -1.81 -2.17
C LYS A 2 36.98 -1.36 -2.70
N ASN A 3 36.26 -2.24 -3.38
CA ASN A 3 34.85 -2.04 -3.67
C ASN A 3 34.11 -1.91 -2.32
N ARG A 4 33.58 -0.73 -2.01
CA ARG A 4 32.64 -0.57 -0.90
C ARG A 4 31.43 -1.43 -1.25
N ALA A 5 31.22 -2.47 -0.46
CA ALA A 5 30.02 -3.29 -0.59
C ALA A 5 28.78 -2.39 -0.47
N VAL A 6 27.90 -2.49 -1.43
CA VAL A 6 26.60 -1.81 -1.38
C VAL A 6 25.79 -2.46 -0.25
N ASN A 7 25.42 -1.69 0.74
CA ASN A 7 24.57 -2.17 1.84
C ASN A 7 23.10 -1.93 1.45
N ILE A 8 22.39 -3.00 1.14
CA ILE A 8 20.97 -2.96 0.80
C ILE A 8 20.18 -3.22 2.08
N LYS A 9 19.37 -2.26 2.48
CA LYS A 9 18.39 -2.40 3.57
C LYS A 9 17.01 -2.59 2.96
N CYS A 10 16.35 -3.70 3.29
CA CYS A 10 14.98 -3.98 2.88
C CYS A 10 14.09 -4.10 4.12
N HIS A 11 12.85 -3.64 4.01
CA HIS A 11 11.82 -3.97 4.98
C HIS A 11 11.45 -5.46 4.88
N SER A 12 10.88 -6.02 5.94
CA SER A 12 10.33 -7.38 5.85
C SER A 12 9.18 -7.40 4.82
N ILE A 13 9.03 -8.53 4.13
CA ILE A 13 7.95 -8.71 3.15
C ILE A 13 6.59 -8.51 3.82
N GLU A 14 6.40 -9.08 5.01
CA GLU A 14 5.15 -8.96 5.77
C GLU A 14 4.79 -7.50 6.09
N ASN A 15 5.75 -6.71 6.54
CA ASN A 15 5.51 -5.29 6.84
C ASN A 15 5.16 -4.51 5.56
N SER A 16 5.84 -4.81 4.45
CA SER A 16 5.55 -4.16 3.17
C SER A 16 4.16 -4.53 2.63
N LEU A 17 3.74 -5.78 2.78
CA LEU A 17 2.39 -6.22 2.42
C LEU A 17 1.33 -5.54 3.29
N LEU A 18 1.55 -5.50 4.60
CA LEU A 18 0.64 -4.83 5.54
C LEU A 18 0.52 -3.33 5.22
N GLU A 19 1.64 -2.66 4.97
CA GLU A 19 1.64 -1.25 4.55
C GLU A 19 0.82 -1.05 3.26
N GLY A 20 0.99 -1.95 2.28
CA GLY A 20 0.22 -1.94 1.04
C GLY A 20 -1.28 -2.09 1.28
N VAL A 21 -1.69 -3.04 2.12
CA VAL A 21 -3.10 -3.24 2.49
C VAL A 21 -3.68 -2.02 3.19
N LEU A 22 -2.96 -1.45 4.16
CA LEU A 22 -3.43 -0.28 4.92
C LEU A 22 -3.51 0.97 4.04
N SER A 23 -2.54 1.20 3.16
CA SER A 23 -2.50 2.36 2.27
C SER A 23 -3.61 2.34 1.20
N ARG A 24 -4.11 1.16 0.83
CA ARG A 24 -5.20 0.98 -0.14
C ARG A 24 -6.57 0.80 0.52
N GLY A 25 -6.61 0.94 1.84
CA GLY A 25 -7.79 0.68 2.64
C GLY A 25 -8.91 1.70 2.50
N ASP A 26 -10.10 1.26 2.88
CA ASP A 26 -11.30 2.08 3.02
C ASP A 26 -11.67 2.27 4.51
N ARG A 27 -12.89 2.71 4.80
CA ARG A 27 -13.37 2.93 6.17
C ARG A 27 -13.38 1.67 7.04
N ARG A 28 -13.47 0.46 6.46
CA ARG A 28 -13.39 -0.81 7.18
C ARG A 28 -12.01 -1.01 7.78
N THR A 29 -10.98 -0.50 7.12
CA THR A 29 -9.60 -0.54 7.62
C THR A 29 -9.46 0.19 8.95
N GLY A 30 -10.19 1.28 9.17
CA GLY A 30 -10.23 1.97 10.47
C GLY A 30 -10.71 1.06 11.60
N ARG A 31 -11.70 0.19 11.33
CA ARG A 31 -12.18 -0.79 12.31
C ARG A 31 -11.12 -1.87 12.60
N ALA A 32 -10.40 -2.32 11.57
CA ALA A 32 -9.31 -3.28 11.76
C ALA A 32 -8.16 -2.69 12.58
N ILE A 33 -7.81 -1.43 12.37
CA ILE A 33 -6.81 -0.70 13.18
C ILE A 33 -7.24 -0.65 14.64
N GLU A 34 -8.49 -0.28 14.91
CA GLU A 34 -9.03 -0.27 16.28
C GLU A 34 -8.95 -1.66 16.92
N LEU A 35 -9.33 -2.71 16.18
CA LEU A 35 -9.29 -4.08 16.67
C LEU A 35 -7.86 -4.56 16.95
N ALA A 36 -6.92 -4.25 16.06
CA ALA A 36 -5.50 -4.56 16.27
C ALA A 36 -4.97 -3.85 17.54
N TRP A 37 -5.36 -2.58 17.73
CA TRP A 37 -5.01 -1.84 18.94
C TRP A 37 -5.59 -2.46 20.20
N GLN A 38 -6.86 -2.86 20.21
CA GLN A 38 -7.50 -3.55 21.32
C GLN A 38 -6.80 -4.88 21.67
N ARG A 39 -6.25 -5.56 20.66
CA ARG A 39 -5.49 -6.80 20.79
C ARG A 39 -4.03 -6.59 21.18
N GLY A 40 -3.62 -5.36 21.43
CA GLY A 40 -2.30 -5.04 21.96
C GLY A 40 -1.29 -4.52 20.95
N ALA A 41 -1.71 -4.15 19.72
CA ALA A 41 -0.83 -3.42 18.81
C ALA A 41 -0.43 -2.09 19.44
N ARG A 42 0.86 -1.93 19.70
CA ARG A 42 1.47 -0.74 20.32
C ARG A 42 2.87 -0.57 19.76
N MET A 43 3.20 0.66 19.38
CA MET A 43 4.53 1.01 18.90
C MET A 43 5.01 0.15 17.73
N ASP A 44 4.12 -0.24 16.82
CA ASP A 44 4.40 -1.16 15.70
C ASP A 44 5.35 -0.55 14.64
N GLY A 45 5.71 0.73 14.77
CA GLY A 45 6.82 1.33 14.03
C GLY A 45 8.20 0.82 14.46
N TRP A 46 8.29 0.14 15.60
CA TRP A 46 9.51 -0.48 16.08
C TRP A 46 9.49 -1.96 15.70
N HIS A 47 10.49 -2.39 14.97
CA HIS A 47 10.55 -3.74 14.40
C HIS A 47 10.34 -4.85 15.44
N GLU A 48 10.93 -4.71 16.62
CA GLU A 48 10.83 -5.65 17.74
C GLU A 48 9.45 -5.69 18.41
N MET A 49 8.61 -4.67 18.18
CA MET A 49 7.25 -4.58 18.74
C MET A 49 6.18 -4.98 17.74
N MET A 50 6.56 -5.09 16.46
CA MET A 50 5.65 -5.43 15.38
C MET A 50 5.25 -6.90 15.43
N ASP A 51 3.95 -7.14 15.41
CA ASP A 51 3.34 -8.47 15.31
C ASP A 51 2.36 -8.47 14.13
N ALA A 52 2.84 -8.94 12.99
CA ALA A 52 2.06 -8.94 11.74
C ALA A 52 0.84 -9.87 11.83
N GLU A 53 0.93 -11.00 12.53
CA GLU A 53 -0.18 -11.94 12.68
C GLU A 53 -1.39 -11.28 13.35
N ARG A 54 -1.17 -10.46 14.36
CA ARG A 54 -2.22 -9.67 15.04
C ARG A 54 -2.98 -8.79 14.06
N TRP A 55 -2.29 -8.18 13.11
CA TRP A 55 -2.88 -7.34 12.08
C TRP A 55 -3.66 -8.14 11.05
N TRP A 56 -3.10 -9.26 10.59
CA TRP A 56 -3.79 -10.14 9.63
C TRP A 56 -5.10 -10.68 10.20
N LEU A 57 -5.10 -11.10 11.45
CA LEU A 57 -6.30 -11.56 12.14
C LEU A 57 -7.34 -10.41 12.30
N ALA A 58 -6.89 -9.21 12.64
CA ALA A 58 -7.81 -8.07 12.77
C ALA A 58 -8.44 -7.68 11.44
N LEU A 59 -7.69 -7.71 10.34
CA LEU A 59 -8.17 -7.44 8.98
C LEU A 59 -9.19 -8.52 8.55
N ALA A 60 -8.88 -9.79 8.79
CA ALA A 60 -9.76 -10.90 8.47
C ALA A 60 -11.10 -10.82 9.24
N ASP A 61 -11.05 -10.54 10.54
CA ASP A 61 -12.24 -10.41 11.39
C ASP A 61 -13.13 -9.21 10.99
N CYS A 62 -12.54 -8.22 10.33
CA CYS A 62 -13.29 -7.11 9.74
C CYS A 62 -13.78 -7.39 8.31
N GLY A 63 -13.63 -8.62 7.82
CA GLY A 63 -14.08 -9.03 6.50
C GLY A 63 -13.30 -8.37 5.35
N ILE A 64 -12.05 -8.02 5.58
CA ILE A 64 -11.17 -7.44 4.56
C ILE A 64 -10.43 -8.56 3.85
N ASP A 65 -10.69 -8.70 2.56
CA ASP A 65 -9.93 -9.55 1.66
C ASP A 65 -8.61 -8.84 1.32
N THR A 66 -7.54 -9.22 2.02
CA THR A 66 -6.24 -8.55 1.92
C THR A 66 -5.56 -8.79 0.58
N GLU A 67 -5.71 -9.98 -0.01
CA GLU A 67 -5.18 -10.29 -1.32
C GLU A 67 -5.82 -9.41 -2.41
N ARG A 68 -7.14 -9.35 -2.39
CA ARG A 68 -7.88 -8.50 -3.31
C ARG A 68 -7.53 -7.03 -3.12
N GLN A 69 -7.53 -6.53 -1.88
CA GLN A 69 -7.24 -5.13 -1.58
C GLN A 69 -5.84 -4.72 -2.02
N LEU A 70 -4.86 -5.63 -1.88
CA LEU A 70 -3.47 -5.37 -2.25
C LEU A 70 -3.25 -5.39 -3.76
N HIS A 71 -3.85 -6.35 -4.46
CA HIS A 71 -3.51 -6.67 -5.86
C HIS A 71 -4.54 -6.21 -6.89
N GLU A 72 -5.78 -5.89 -6.49
CA GLU A 72 -6.78 -5.39 -7.43
C GLU A 72 -6.35 -4.06 -8.06
N PRO A 73 -6.19 -3.99 -9.39
CA PRO A 73 -5.78 -2.77 -10.06
C PRO A 73 -6.89 -1.72 -10.02
N TYR A 74 -6.55 -0.48 -9.71
CA TYR A 74 -7.46 0.63 -9.89
C TYR A 74 -7.51 1.05 -11.35
N GLN A 75 -8.71 1.29 -11.87
CA GLN A 75 -8.91 1.90 -13.16
C GLN A 75 -8.86 3.43 -13.05
N LEU A 76 -8.55 4.09 -14.15
CA LEU A 76 -8.37 5.56 -14.18
C LEU A 76 -9.56 6.34 -13.60
N MET A 77 -10.78 5.82 -13.82
CA MET A 77 -12.02 6.48 -13.41
C MET A 77 -12.62 5.92 -12.11
N ASP A 78 -11.96 4.97 -11.45
CA ASP A 78 -12.45 4.42 -10.20
C ASP A 78 -12.53 5.47 -9.11
N LYS A 79 -13.57 5.37 -8.29
CA LYS A 79 -13.70 6.18 -7.08
C LYS A 79 -12.79 5.62 -5.99
N LEU A 80 -11.81 6.42 -5.58
CA LEU A 80 -10.86 6.05 -4.54
C LEU A 80 -11.37 6.46 -3.15
N PRO A 81 -10.99 5.70 -2.09
CA PRO A 81 -11.41 6.02 -0.72
C PRO A 81 -11.02 7.42 -0.24
N TRP A 82 -9.95 7.99 -0.82
CA TRP A 82 -9.42 9.31 -0.47
C TRP A 82 -9.78 10.44 -1.47
N ASP A 83 -10.69 10.21 -2.40
CA ASP A 83 -11.12 11.24 -3.38
C ASP A 83 -11.73 12.51 -2.77
N HIS A 84 -12.11 12.45 -1.50
CA HIS A 84 -12.58 13.62 -0.73
C HIS A 84 -11.44 14.55 -0.31
N ILE A 85 -10.17 14.13 -0.46
CA ILE A 85 -8.99 14.91 -0.10
C ILE A 85 -8.50 15.65 -1.35
N ASN A 86 -8.50 16.98 -1.28
CA ASN A 86 -7.98 17.82 -2.35
C ASN A 86 -6.48 18.06 -2.17
N VAL A 87 -5.72 17.78 -3.23
CA VAL A 87 -4.29 18.07 -3.30
C VAL A 87 -4.05 19.19 -4.33
N LYS A 88 -2.95 19.95 -4.16
CA LYS A 88 -2.63 21.10 -5.00
C LYS A 88 -2.65 20.80 -6.51
N SER A 89 -2.11 19.65 -6.90
CA SER A 89 -2.03 19.25 -8.31
C SER A 89 -3.33 18.61 -8.84
N GLY A 90 -4.24 18.20 -7.95
CA GLY A 90 -5.53 17.63 -8.30
C GLY A 90 -5.49 16.27 -8.99
N ARG A 91 -6.67 15.69 -9.17
CA ARG A 91 -6.86 14.38 -9.80
C ARG A 91 -6.46 14.39 -11.29
N GLU A 92 -6.77 15.47 -12.00
CA GLU A 92 -6.45 15.59 -13.43
C GLU A 92 -4.95 15.49 -13.71
N TYR A 93 -4.12 16.03 -12.84
CA TYR A 93 -2.68 15.90 -12.98
C TYR A 93 -2.25 14.42 -12.85
N LEU A 94 -2.75 13.72 -11.84
CA LEU A 94 -2.43 12.30 -11.63
C LEU A 94 -2.91 11.42 -12.78
N GLN A 95 -4.07 11.72 -13.36
CA GLN A 95 -4.58 11.04 -14.55
C GLN A 95 -3.65 11.21 -15.75
N LYS A 96 -3.24 12.44 -16.02
CA LYS A 96 -2.29 12.72 -17.11
C LYS A 96 -0.94 12.04 -16.92
N GLU A 97 -0.44 11.96 -15.69
CA GLU A 97 0.81 11.27 -15.40
C GLU A 97 0.66 9.76 -15.61
N GLN A 98 -0.45 9.17 -15.23
CA GLN A 98 -0.74 7.75 -15.49
C GLN A 98 -0.84 7.46 -16.99
N GLU A 99 -1.55 8.29 -17.75
CA GLU A 99 -1.65 8.16 -19.22
C GLU A 99 -0.26 8.24 -19.89
N ARG A 100 0.57 9.18 -19.45
CA ARG A 100 1.96 9.29 -19.93
C ARG A 100 2.78 8.05 -19.64
N ALA A 101 2.66 7.49 -18.42
CA ALA A 101 3.38 6.29 -18.02
C ALA A 101 2.95 5.09 -18.90
N VAL A 102 1.66 4.93 -19.17
CA VAL A 102 1.16 3.85 -20.04
C VAL A 102 1.72 3.99 -21.46
N VAL A 103 1.66 5.19 -22.04
CA VAL A 103 2.20 5.45 -23.40
C VAL A 103 3.71 5.15 -23.47
N GLN A 104 4.47 5.50 -22.43
CA GLN A 104 5.89 5.19 -22.37
C GLN A 104 6.18 3.69 -22.30
N LEU A 105 5.41 2.96 -21.47
CA LEU A 105 5.54 1.50 -21.37
C LEU A 105 5.23 0.81 -22.70
N GLU A 106 4.17 1.22 -23.38
CA GLU A 106 3.81 0.68 -24.69
C GLU A 106 4.88 0.98 -25.77
N ALA A 107 5.49 2.15 -25.70
CA ALA A 107 6.58 2.51 -26.62
C ALA A 107 7.82 1.67 -26.37
N MET A 108 8.16 1.38 -25.11
CA MET A 108 9.28 0.52 -24.75
C MET A 108 9.05 -0.93 -25.16
N ALA A 109 7.85 -1.47 -24.98
CA ALA A 109 7.49 -2.83 -25.37
C ALA A 109 7.54 -3.09 -26.89
N LYS A 110 7.45 -2.04 -27.71
CA LYS A 110 7.55 -2.14 -29.18
C LYS A 110 8.99 -2.13 -29.70
N VAL A 111 9.98 -1.89 -28.85
CA VAL A 111 11.41 -1.80 -29.21
C VAL A 111 12.14 -3.14 -28.97
N GLU A 112 11.51 -4.08 -28.25
CA GLU A 112 11.97 -5.47 -28.08
C GLU A 112 11.40 -6.37 -29.20
#